data_8cbd038f02f913a5fabbb107c4748fea
#
_entry.id   8cbd038f02f913a5fabbb107c4748fea
#
_cell.length_a   1.000
_cell.length_b   1.000
_cell.length_c   1.000
_cell.angle_alpha   90.00
_cell.angle_beta   90.00
_cell.angle_gamma   90.00
#
_symmetry.space_group_name_H-M   'P 1'
#
loop_
_entity.id
_entity.type
_entity.pdbx_description
1 polymer ?
#
loop_
_entity_poly.entity_id
_entity_poly.type
_entity_poly.pdbx_seq_one_letter_code
_entity_poly.pdbx_strand_id
1 'polypeptide(L)'
;MDRKHTKTIIIIMAAIIFALLVAVGILLVNAAKIPMPAGCPPSVRWDGRVYAYRGEKLSGDHAAAEVQGHITSVVDLSRMPQNDGEANWPAVGAEIGKIGDETAIYVYSAWYRLEPEK
;
A
#
# COMPACT_ATOMS: atom_id res chain seq x y z
N MET A 1 4.34 55.35 6.32
CA MET A 1 3.36 54.43 5.71
C MET A 1 2.03 54.56 6.44
N ASP A 2 0.98 54.77 5.72
CA ASP A 2 -0.35 54.92 6.29
C ASP A 2 -0.81 53.60 6.92
N ARG A 3 -1.39 53.67 8.13
CA ARG A 3 -1.85 52.44 8.85
C ARG A 3 -2.87 51.66 8.06
N LYS A 4 -3.68 52.30 7.21
CA LYS A 4 -4.65 51.63 6.34
C LYS A 4 -4.00 50.74 5.32
N HIS A 5 -2.90 51.18 4.74
CA HIS A 5 -2.16 50.36 3.74
C HIS A 5 -1.50 49.15 4.39
N THR A 6 -0.96 49.34 5.59
CA THR A 6 -0.33 48.23 6.31
C THR A 6 -1.34 47.13 6.65
N LYS A 7 -2.54 47.49 7.14
CA LYS A 7 -3.61 46.54 7.44
C LYS A 7 -4.08 45.80 6.17
N THR A 8 -4.25 46.52 5.06
CA THR A 8 -4.68 45.94 3.80
C THR A 8 -3.64 44.95 3.28
N ILE A 9 -2.36 45.28 3.37
CA ILE A 9 -1.27 44.39 2.93
C ILE A 9 -1.25 43.11 3.76
N ILE A 10 -1.40 43.22 5.10
CA ILE A 10 -1.45 42.09 6.00
C ILE A 10 -2.61 41.16 5.67
N ILE A 11 -3.79 41.71 5.42
CA ILE A 11 -4.99 40.95 5.09
C ILE A 11 -4.81 40.22 3.75
N ILE A 12 -4.24 40.88 2.73
CA ILE A 12 -3.98 40.30 1.43
C ILE A 12 -2.96 39.17 1.56
N MET A 13 -1.87 39.36 2.30
CA MET A 13 -0.86 38.35 2.51
C MET A 13 -1.43 37.14 3.26
N ALA A 14 -2.25 37.34 4.30
CA ALA A 14 -2.89 36.28 5.02
C ALA A 14 -3.83 35.47 4.14
N ALA A 15 -4.59 36.13 3.28
CA ALA A 15 -5.50 35.47 2.31
C ALA A 15 -4.71 34.62 1.31
N ILE A 16 -3.58 35.11 0.81
CA ILE A 16 -2.72 34.36 -0.12
C ILE A 16 -2.15 33.12 0.57
N ILE A 17 -1.63 33.26 1.78
CA ILE A 17 -1.08 32.13 2.55
C ILE A 17 -2.16 31.08 2.82
N PHE A 18 -3.34 31.51 3.21
CA PHE A 18 -4.47 30.59 3.44
C PHE A 18 -4.87 29.85 2.17
N ALA A 19 -4.95 30.54 1.01
CA ALA A 19 -5.28 29.93 -0.25
C ALA A 19 -4.21 28.90 -0.67
N LEU A 20 -2.93 29.18 -0.45
CA LEU A 20 -1.84 28.25 -0.73
C LEU A 20 -1.92 27.01 0.17
N LEU A 21 -2.21 27.15 1.44
CA LEU A 21 -2.37 26.03 2.36
C LEU A 21 -3.54 25.14 1.97
N VAL A 22 -4.66 25.72 1.56
CA VAL A 22 -5.83 24.97 1.10
C VAL A 22 -5.50 24.22 -0.20
N ALA A 23 -4.79 24.85 -1.13
CA ALA A 23 -4.39 24.22 -2.39
C ALA A 23 -3.46 23.03 -2.15
N VAL A 24 -2.48 23.18 -1.25
CA VAL A 24 -1.57 22.08 -0.87
C VAL A 24 -2.34 20.95 -0.19
N GLY A 25 -3.26 21.27 0.70
CA GLY A 25 -4.11 20.28 1.36
C GLY A 25 -4.95 19.48 0.35
N ILE A 26 -5.54 20.13 -0.62
CA ILE A 26 -6.32 19.47 -1.67
C ILE A 26 -5.43 18.56 -2.52
N LEU A 27 -4.23 19.01 -2.88
CA LEU A 27 -3.28 18.20 -3.63
C LEU A 27 -2.85 16.95 -2.86
N LEU A 28 -2.57 17.08 -1.57
CA LEU A 28 -2.19 15.94 -0.72
C LEU A 28 -3.34 14.94 -0.60
N VAL A 29 -4.56 15.42 -0.41
CA VAL A 29 -5.73 14.55 -0.32
C VAL A 29 -5.98 13.85 -1.65
N ASN A 30 -5.84 14.54 -2.76
CA ASN A 30 -5.99 13.95 -4.09
C ASN A 30 -4.88 12.93 -4.37
N ALA A 31 -3.65 13.21 -3.96
CA ALA A 31 -2.55 12.26 -4.09
C ALA A 31 -2.81 10.97 -3.30
N ALA A 32 -3.37 11.11 -2.08
CA ALA A 32 -3.74 9.95 -1.27
C ALA A 32 -4.92 9.18 -1.86
N LYS A 33 -5.74 9.81 -2.67
CA LYS A 33 -6.89 9.20 -3.34
C LYS A 33 -6.62 8.75 -4.77
N ILE A 34 -5.40 8.92 -5.28
CA ILE A 34 -5.08 8.40 -6.59
C ILE A 34 -5.38 6.91 -6.57
N PRO A 35 -6.38 6.45 -7.33
CA PRO A 35 -6.63 5.02 -7.39
C PRO A 35 -5.40 4.34 -7.94
N MET A 36 -5.07 3.19 -7.41
CA MET A 36 -4.05 2.34 -8.03
C MET A 36 -4.35 2.21 -9.51
N PRO A 37 -3.31 2.20 -10.38
CA PRO A 37 -3.55 2.01 -11.81
C PRO A 37 -4.52 0.87 -12.00
N ALA A 38 -5.54 1.11 -12.80
CA ALA A 38 -6.59 0.15 -13.04
C ALA A 38 -5.99 -1.19 -13.46
N GLY A 39 -6.30 -2.24 -12.74
CA GLY A 39 -6.09 -3.56 -13.22
C GLY A 39 -5.39 -4.55 -12.32
N CYS A 40 -4.44 -4.17 -11.48
CA CYS A 40 -3.70 -5.17 -10.71
C CYS A 40 -3.77 -4.89 -9.21
N PRO A 41 -4.61 -5.64 -8.46
CA PRO A 41 -4.57 -5.56 -7.00
C PRO A 41 -3.22 -6.08 -6.49
N PRO A 42 -2.83 -5.74 -5.25
CA PRO A 42 -1.63 -6.32 -4.64
C PRO A 42 -1.71 -7.83 -4.67
N SER A 43 -0.76 -8.47 -5.34
CA SER A 43 -0.78 -9.90 -5.61
C SER A 43 0.59 -10.53 -5.44
N VAL A 44 0.60 -11.83 -5.19
CA VAL A 44 1.78 -12.65 -5.04
C VAL A 44 1.59 -13.91 -5.87
N ARG A 45 2.61 -14.33 -6.60
CA ARG A 45 2.59 -15.64 -7.27
C ARG A 45 3.41 -16.63 -6.46
N TRP A 46 2.79 -17.74 -6.13
CA TRP A 46 3.41 -18.80 -5.36
C TRP A 46 2.89 -20.17 -5.81
N ASP A 47 3.80 -21.10 -6.04
CA ASP A 47 3.47 -22.48 -6.42
C ASP A 47 2.52 -22.55 -7.64
N GLY A 48 2.79 -21.73 -8.65
CA GLY A 48 2.02 -21.70 -9.89
C GLY A 48 0.67 -20.99 -9.80
N ARG A 49 0.34 -20.38 -8.66
CA ARG A 49 -0.93 -19.68 -8.45
C ARG A 49 -0.70 -18.23 -8.09
N VAL A 50 -1.63 -17.38 -8.49
CA VAL A 50 -1.67 -15.99 -8.08
C VAL A 50 -2.61 -15.86 -6.90
N TYR A 51 -2.14 -15.17 -5.85
CA TYR A 51 -2.90 -14.91 -4.64
C TYR A 51 -3.06 -13.41 -4.48
N ALA A 52 -4.26 -12.99 -4.10
CA ALA A 52 -4.54 -11.59 -3.80
C ALA A 52 -4.26 -11.31 -2.32
N TYR A 53 -3.57 -10.20 -2.05
CA TYR A 53 -3.38 -9.66 -0.71
C TYR A 53 -4.46 -8.63 -0.43
N ARG A 54 -5.30 -8.90 0.56
CA ARG A 54 -6.42 -8.03 0.91
C ARG A 54 -6.29 -7.37 2.28
N GLY A 55 -5.14 -7.53 2.94
CA GLY A 55 -4.93 -6.94 4.25
C GLY A 55 -5.70 -7.63 5.38
N GLU A 56 -6.15 -8.85 5.18
CA GLU A 56 -6.85 -9.62 6.21
C GLU A 56 -5.84 -10.28 7.15
N LYS A 57 -5.69 -9.73 8.33
CA LYS A 57 -4.80 -10.27 9.35
C LYS A 57 -5.41 -11.53 9.95
N LEU A 58 -4.60 -12.58 10.01
CA LEU A 58 -5.01 -13.80 10.69
C LEU A 58 -4.92 -13.62 12.20
N SER A 59 -5.96 -14.04 12.90
CA SER A 59 -6.03 -13.96 14.36
C SER A 59 -5.51 -15.25 14.99
N GLY A 60 -4.97 -15.13 16.20
CA GLY A 60 -4.48 -16.26 17.00
C GLY A 60 -2.99 -16.42 16.98
N ASP A 61 -2.51 -17.49 17.59
CA ASP A 61 -1.10 -17.83 17.63
C ASP A 61 -0.72 -18.61 16.37
N HIS A 62 0.05 -17.98 15.50
CA HIS A 62 0.51 -18.59 14.25
C HIS A 62 1.99 -18.98 14.30
N ALA A 63 2.53 -19.21 15.51
CA ALA A 63 3.91 -19.62 15.68
C ALA A 63 4.21 -20.98 15.01
N ALA A 64 3.18 -21.76 14.73
CA ALA A 64 3.29 -23.05 14.05
C ALA A 64 3.07 -22.97 12.52
N ALA A 65 3.09 -21.77 11.94
CA ALA A 65 2.98 -21.64 10.49
C ALA A 65 4.15 -22.35 9.80
N GLU A 66 3.83 -23.14 8.79
CA GLU A 66 4.85 -23.80 7.99
C GLU A 66 5.35 -22.85 6.91
N VAL A 67 6.56 -22.34 7.10
CA VAL A 67 7.19 -21.44 6.12
C VAL A 67 7.64 -22.24 4.91
N GLN A 68 7.16 -21.85 3.73
CA GLN A 68 7.47 -22.53 2.47
C GLN A 68 8.56 -21.81 1.67
N GLY A 69 8.73 -20.52 1.87
CA GLY A 69 9.73 -19.75 1.16
C GLY A 69 9.56 -18.25 1.40
N HIS A 70 10.18 -17.47 0.53
CA HIS A 70 10.22 -16.02 0.62
C HIS A 70 9.91 -15.38 -0.72
N ILE A 71 9.39 -14.17 -0.69
CA ILE A 71 9.28 -13.35 -1.89
C ILE A 71 10.68 -12.89 -2.28
N THR A 72 11.08 -13.20 -3.50
CA THR A 72 12.44 -12.97 -4.00
C THR A 72 12.55 -11.75 -4.90
N SER A 73 11.46 -11.35 -5.54
CA SER A 73 11.46 -10.20 -6.44
C SER A 73 10.11 -9.49 -6.44
N VAL A 74 10.15 -8.22 -6.82
CA VAL A 74 8.95 -7.39 -6.94
C VAL A 74 8.89 -6.84 -8.35
N VAL A 75 7.73 -6.96 -8.98
CA VAL A 75 7.45 -6.35 -10.26
C VAL A 75 6.64 -5.07 -10.06
N ASP A 76 6.44 -4.31 -11.13
CA ASP A 76 5.65 -3.10 -11.08
C ASP A 76 4.21 -3.40 -10.66
N LEU A 77 3.61 -2.51 -9.89
CA LEU A 77 2.22 -2.61 -9.43
C LEU A 77 1.21 -2.69 -10.60
N SER A 78 1.60 -2.19 -11.77
CA SER A 78 0.79 -2.27 -12.99
C SER A 78 0.82 -3.65 -13.66
N ARG A 79 1.59 -4.60 -13.13
CA ARG A 79 1.75 -5.94 -13.69
C ARG A 79 1.35 -7.01 -12.70
N MET A 80 0.83 -8.11 -13.22
CA MET A 80 0.63 -9.31 -12.39
C MET A 80 1.96 -10.06 -12.27
N PRO A 81 2.23 -10.67 -11.09
CA PRO A 81 3.40 -11.53 -10.94
C PRO A 81 3.35 -12.70 -11.94
N GLN A 82 4.45 -12.99 -12.60
CA GLN A 82 4.52 -14.04 -13.61
C GLN A 82 5.35 -15.24 -13.20
N ASN A 83 6.23 -15.09 -12.23
CA ASN A 83 7.07 -16.17 -11.71
C ASN A 83 6.82 -16.39 -10.23
N ASP A 84 7.02 -17.62 -9.78
CA ASP A 84 6.88 -17.93 -8.36
C ASP A 84 7.85 -17.11 -7.52
N GLY A 85 7.38 -16.59 -6.41
CA GLY A 85 8.17 -15.72 -5.55
C GLY A 85 8.14 -14.26 -5.96
N GLU A 86 7.36 -13.88 -6.97
CA GLU A 86 7.16 -12.48 -7.34
C GLU A 86 5.93 -11.88 -6.69
N ALA A 87 6.02 -10.60 -6.33
CA ALA A 87 4.90 -9.79 -5.89
C ALA A 87 4.87 -8.51 -6.72
N ASN A 88 3.71 -7.88 -6.81
CA ASN A 88 3.59 -6.57 -7.48
C ASN A 88 3.45 -5.41 -6.48
N TRP A 89 3.92 -5.61 -5.25
CA TRP A 89 3.95 -4.60 -4.18
C TRP A 89 5.19 -4.85 -3.33
N PRO A 90 5.65 -3.87 -2.51
CA PRO A 90 6.91 -4.00 -1.77
C PRO A 90 6.88 -5.08 -0.69
N ALA A 91 7.10 -6.31 -1.06
CA ALA A 91 7.06 -7.48 -0.17
C ALA A 91 8.33 -8.35 -0.26
N VAL A 92 9.43 -7.85 -0.83
CA VAL A 92 10.68 -8.61 -0.93
C VAL A 92 11.14 -9.06 0.46
N GLY A 93 11.49 -10.33 0.58
CA GLY A 93 11.91 -10.92 1.83
C GLY A 93 10.77 -11.43 2.71
N ALA A 94 9.52 -11.15 2.36
CA ALA A 94 8.38 -11.64 3.13
C ALA A 94 8.29 -13.15 3.05
N GLU A 95 8.01 -13.79 4.19
CA GLU A 95 7.84 -15.22 4.24
C GLU A 95 6.47 -15.63 3.73
N ILE A 96 6.42 -16.69 2.93
CA ILE A 96 5.19 -17.34 2.51
C ILE A 96 5.08 -18.66 3.27
N GLY A 97 3.92 -18.90 3.86
CA GLY A 97 3.71 -20.13 4.62
C GLY A 97 2.28 -20.60 4.56
N LYS A 98 2.04 -21.76 5.16
CA LYS A 98 0.70 -22.30 5.32
C LYS A 98 0.31 -22.30 6.79
N ILE A 99 -0.92 -21.87 7.04
CA ILE A 99 -1.58 -21.93 8.34
C ILE A 99 -2.86 -22.73 8.14
N GLY A 100 -2.83 -24.00 8.53
CA GLY A 100 -3.90 -24.93 8.15
C GLY A 100 -3.92 -25.14 6.65
N ASP A 101 -5.05 -24.92 6.02
CA ASP A 101 -5.22 -25.04 4.57
C ASP A 101 -5.05 -23.71 3.84
N GLU A 102 -4.76 -22.64 4.57
CA GLU A 102 -4.66 -21.30 4.00
C GLU A 102 -3.21 -20.91 3.75
N THR A 103 -2.97 -20.30 2.58
CA THR A 103 -1.70 -19.68 2.26
C THR A 103 -1.68 -18.28 2.87
N ALA A 104 -0.56 -17.92 3.49
CA ALA A 104 -0.41 -16.66 4.18
C ALA A 104 0.95 -16.05 3.90
N ILE A 105 1.05 -14.73 4.10
CA ILE A 105 2.29 -13.97 3.95
C ILE A 105 2.58 -13.25 5.26
N TYR A 106 3.85 -13.27 5.67
CA TYR A 106 4.30 -12.56 6.87
C TYR A 106 4.86 -11.20 6.48
N VAL A 107 4.08 -10.16 6.72
CA VAL A 107 4.44 -8.76 6.48
C VAL A 107 3.96 -7.91 7.64
N TYR A 108 4.60 -6.78 7.86
CA TYR A 108 4.19 -5.85 8.93
C TYR A 108 4.09 -6.53 10.30
N SER A 109 5.01 -7.44 10.58
CA SER A 109 5.08 -8.19 11.86
C SER A 109 3.87 -9.06 12.15
N ALA A 110 3.13 -9.49 11.12
CA ALA A 110 1.97 -10.35 11.28
C ALA A 110 1.75 -11.22 10.05
N TRP A 111 1.01 -12.30 10.23
CA TRP A 111 0.57 -13.14 9.13
C TRP A 111 -0.74 -12.62 8.56
N TYR A 112 -0.79 -12.49 7.23
CA TYR A 112 -1.98 -12.06 6.50
C TYR A 112 -2.38 -13.15 5.52
N ARG A 113 -3.67 -13.34 5.40
CA ARG A 113 -4.23 -14.32 4.49
C ARG A 113 -4.00 -13.91 3.04
N LEU A 114 -3.60 -14.87 2.21
CA LEU A 114 -3.56 -14.74 0.76
C LEU A 114 -4.73 -15.50 0.18
N GLU A 115 -5.53 -14.84 -0.64
CA GLU A 115 -6.71 -15.42 -1.27
C GLU A 115 -6.36 -15.84 -2.70
N PRO A 116 -6.54 -17.12 -3.07
CA PRO A 116 -6.26 -17.53 -4.44
C PRO A 116 -7.20 -16.84 -5.42
N GLU A 117 -6.65 -16.32 -6.49
CA GLU A 117 -7.44 -15.78 -7.58
C GLU A 117 -8.04 -16.92 -8.42
N LYS A 118 -9.28 -16.71 -8.80
CA LYS A 118 -9.99 -17.67 -9.64
C LYS A 118 -9.66 -17.49 -11.11
#